data_d84b1895b73008c1a6fd899e5527039c
#
_entry.id   d84b1895b73008c1a6fd899e5527039c
#
_cell.length_a   1.000
_cell.length_b   1.000
_cell.length_c   1.000
_cell.angle_alpha   90.00
_cell.angle_beta   90.00
_cell.angle_gamma   90.00
#
_symmetry.space_group_name_H-M   'P 1'
#
loop_
_entity.id
_entity.type
_entity.pdbx_description
1 polymer ?
#
loop_
_entity_poly.entity_id
_entity_poly.type
_entity_poly.pdbx_seq_one_letter_code
_entity_poly.pdbx_strand_id
1 'polypeptide(L)'
;MTPRPIIGITTQTLEAIPGELPRCWVMSQRYVDVLTLVGALPWVVPLTRDMATLRAVYERLDGVFLPGGVDMDPSSYRESKLAVCGPTDPDRDRVEIALVRWAMEDRTPLLAVCRGVQVLNVAAGGTLYQDLEHWTEDPIKHDYWPSEGHHRDDLVHEIRVERGTQLASIMGAGASTVNSMHHQGVKALAPSLVPNAYAPDGLIEGVEG
;
A
#
# COMPACT_ATOMS: atom_id res chain seq x y z
N MET A 1 -11.83 -24.66 -18.24
CA MET A 1 -11.17 -24.06 -17.06
C MET A 1 -11.40 -22.56 -17.14
N THR A 2 -11.86 -21.94 -16.07
CA THR A 2 -11.98 -20.48 -16.00
C THR A 2 -10.56 -19.90 -16.12
N PRO A 3 -10.32 -18.88 -16.96
CA PRO A 3 -9.00 -18.27 -17.05
C PRO A 3 -8.61 -17.70 -15.67
N ARG A 4 -7.36 -17.91 -15.28
CA ARG A 4 -6.80 -17.38 -14.04
C ARG A 4 -6.53 -15.88 -14.23
N PRO A 5 -6.93 -14.99 -13.29
CA PRO A 5 -6.69 -13.57 -13.45
C PRO A 5 -5.20 -13.23 -13.33
N ILE A 6 -4.74 -12.31 -14.17
CA ILE A 6 -3.38 -11.77 -14.14
C ILE A 6 -3.38 -10.54 -13.23
N ILE A 7 -2.68 -10.63 -12.09
CA ILE A 7 -2.61 -9.55 -11.11
C ILE A 7 -1.22 -8.93 -11.13
N GLY A 8 -1.16 -7.66 -11.47
CA GLY A 8 0.07 -6.88 -11.44
C GLY A 8 0.51 -6.56 -10.02
N ILE A 9 1.76 -6.87 -9.68
CA ILE A 9 2.38 -6.53 -8.39
C ILE A 9 3.54 -5.59 -8.65
N THR A 10 3.59 -4.46 -7.95
CA THR A 10 4.71 -3.53 -8.05
C THR A 10 5.91 -3.99 -7.23
N THR A 11 7.07 -3.54 -7.65
CA THR A 11 8.36 -3.79 -6.99
C THR A 11 8.81 -2.56 -6.19
N GLN A 12 9.95 -2.65 -5.54
CA GLN A 12 10.70 -1.50 -5.01
C GLN A 12 12.14 -1.56 -5.48
N THR A 13 12.81 -0.43 -5.48
CA THR A 13 14.23 -0.35 -5.82
C THR A 13 15.08 -0.91 -4.67
N LEU A 14 16.00 -1.81 -5.00
CA LEU A 14 17.13 -2.18 -4.18
C LEU A 14 18.36 -1.51 -4.76
N GLU A 15 19.00 -0.64 -3.97
CA GLU A 15 20.21 0.07 -4.42
C GLU A 15 21.38 -0.90 -4.62
N ALA A 16 22.27 -0.53 -5.51
CA ALA A 16 23.45 -1.35 -5.84
C ALA A 16 24.36 -1.53 -4.62
N ILE A 17 24.88 -2.74 -4.44
CA ILE A 17 25.95 -3.04 -3.50
C ILE A 17 27.25 -3.12 -4.32
N PRO A 18 28.19 -2.16 -4.19
CA PRO A 18 29.38 -2.09 -5.02
C PRO A 18 30.18 -3.40 -4.99
N GLY A 19 30.44 -3.95 -6.18
CA GLY A 19 31.19 -5.21 -6.33
C GLY A 19 30.38 -6.50 -6.09
N GLU A 20 29.11 -6.39 -5.64
CA GLU A 20 28.27 -7.55 -5.31
C GLU A 20 26.98 -7.60 -6.12
N LEU A 21 26.20 -6.53 -6.11
CA LEU A 21 24.86 -6.52 -6.69
C LEU A 21 24.57 -5.21 -7.45
N PRO A 22 24.14 -5.26 -8.72
CA PRO A 22 23.65 -4.07 -9.41
C PRO A 22 22.36 -3.55 -8.79
N ARG A 23 21.99 -2.31 -9.11
CA ARG A 23 20.67 -1.78 -8.77
C ARG A 23 19.57 -2.66 -9.41
N CYS A 24 18.65 -3.14 -8.61
CA CYS A 24 17.58 -4.05 -9.06
C CYS A 24 16.22 -3.64 -8.51
N TRP A 25 15.19 -4.25 -9.07
CA TRP A 25 13.86 -4.20 -8.53
C TRP A 25 13.56 -5.51 -7.80
N VAL A 26 13.03 -5.40 -6.59
CA VAL A 26 12.76 -6.53 -5.70
C VAL A 26 11.36 -6.45 -5.11
N MET A 27 10.86 -7.58 -4.62
CA MET A 27 9.63 -7.66 -3.84
C MET A 27 9.69 -8.88 -2.93
N SER A 28 8.87 -8.91 -1.89
CA SER A 28 8.75 -10.07 -1.01
C SER A 28 8.06 -11.23 -1.75
N GLN A 29 8.65 -12.43 -1.67
CA GLN A 29 8.07 -13.65 -2.22
C GLN A 29 6.67 -13.93 -1.66
N ARG A 30 6.38 -13.54 -0.41
CA ARG A 30 5.07 -13.72 0.25
C ARG A 30 3.90 -13.15 -0.57
N TYR A 31 4.09 -12.05 -1.28
CA TYR A 31 3.03 -11.48 -2.14
C TYR A 31 2.73 -12.36 -3.35
N VAL A 32 3.77 -12.96 -3.94
CA VAL A 32 3.61 -13.94 -5.03
C VAL A 32 2.88 -15.18 -4.52
N ASP A 33 3.28 -15.69 -3.34
CA ASP A 33 2.69 -16.87 -2.72
C ASP A 33 1.20 -16.67 -2.42
N VAL A 34 0.81 -15.53 -1.84
CA VAL A 34 -0.59 -15.20 -1.54
C VAL A 34 -1.44 -15.15 -2.80
N LEU A 35 -0.99 -14.49 -3.87
CA LEU A 35 -1.73 -14.43 -5.13
C LEU A 35 -1.84 -15.80 -5.79
N THR A 36 -0.78 -16.60 -5.73
CA THR A 36 -0.78 -17.97 -6.25
C THR A 36 -1.73 -18.86 -5.47
N LEU A 37 -1.78 -18.72 -4.14
CA LEU A 37 -2.68 -19.49 -3.25
C LEU A 37 -4.16 -19.26 -3.61
N VAL A 38 -4.54 -18.04 -3.96
CA VAL A 38 -5.92 -17.73 -4.39
C VAL A 38 -6.19 -17.99 -5.88
N GLY A 39 -5.23 -18.59 -6.59
CA GLY A 39 -5.39 -18.99 -7.98
C GLY A 39 -5.10 -17.89 -9.02
N ALA A 40 -4.60 -16.73 -8.61
CA ALA A 40 -4.18 -15.69 -9.54
C ALA A 40 -2.83 -16.01 -10.22
N LEU A 41 -2.54 -15.30 -11.31
CA LEU A 41 -1.22 -15.27 -11.98
C LEU A 41 -0.51 -13.97 -11.58
N PRO A 42 0.48 -14.00 -10.69
CA PRO A 42 1.22 -12.82 -10.32
C PRO A 42 2.11 -12.34 -11.48
N TRP A 43 1.95 -11.08 -11.86
CA TRP A 43 2.77 -10.43 -12.88
C TRP A 43 3.57 -9.29 -12.24
N VAL A 44 4.89 -9.41 -12.25
CA VAL A 44 5.78 -8.39 -11.68
C VAL A 44 5.82 -7.17 -12.59
N VAL A 45 5.39 -6.02 -12.07
CA VAL A 45 5.36 -4.75 -12.81
C VAL A 45 6.68 -4.01 -12.58
N PRO A 46 7.41 -3.67 -13.67
CA PRO A 46 8.68 -2.96 -13.57
C PRO A 46 8.46 -1.48 -13.20
N LEU A 47 9.41 -0.86 -12.49
CA LEU A 47 9.43 0.57 -12.22
C LEU A 47 9.99 1.37 -13.40
N THR A 48 9.52 1.07 -14.61
CA THR A 48 9.97 1.73 -15.83
C THR A 48 9.62 3.23 -15.84
N ARG A 49 10.50 4.04 -16.45
CA ARG A 49 10.23 5.46 -16.71
C ARG A 49 9.46 5.69 -18.00
N ASP A 50 9.39 4.68 -18.86
CA ASP A 50 8.61 4.72 -20.09
C ASP A 50 7.13 4.43 -19.76
N MET A 51 6.34 5.49 -19.71
CA MET A 51 4.91 5.42 -19.39
C MET A 51 4.10 4.69 -20.46
N ALA A 52 4.55 4.67 -21.71
CA ALA A 52 3.88 3.91 -22.77
C ALA A 52 4.06 2.40 -22.55
N THR A 53 5.26 1.96 -22.20
CA THR A 53 5.53 0.57 -21.79
C THR A 53 4.73 0.20 -20.55
N LEU A 54 4.68 1.08 -19.52
CA LEU A 54 3.90 0.83 -18.31
C LEU A 54 2.38 0.67 -18.64
N ARG A 55 1.85 1.55 -19.48
CA ARG A 55 0.43 1.46 -19.90
C ARG A 55 0.17 0.16 -20.65
N ALA A 56 1.05 -0.24 -21.56
CA ALA A 56 0.92 -1.48 -22.30
C ALA A 56 1.02 -2.74 -21.40
N VAL A 57 1.76 -2.69 -20.29
CA VAL A 57 1.76 -3.73 -19.25
C VAL A 57 0.42 -3.73 -18.51
N TYR A 58 0.00 -2.55 -18.01
CA TYR A 58 -1.26 -2.41 -17.27
C TYR A 58 -2.48 -2.93 -18.05
N GLU A 59 -2.58 -2.67 -19.35
CA GLU A 59 -3.67 -3.15 -20.22
C GLU A 59 -3.77 -4.67 -20.35
N ARG A 60 -2.79 -5.41 -19.84
CA ARG A 60 -2.79 -6.88 -19.81
C ARG A 60 -3.19 -7.46 -18.45
N LEU A 61 -3.40 -6.60 -17.47
CA LEU A 61 -3.73 -7.01 -16.11
C LEU A 61 -5.24 -7.07 -15.91
N ASP A 62 -5.70 -8.07 -15.18
CA ASP A 62 -7.08 -8.18 -14.71
C ASP A 62 -7.28 -7.49 -13.36
N GLY A 63 -6.19 -7.10 -12.70
CA GLY A 63 -6.21 -6.37 -11.44
C GLY A 63 -4.81 -5.89 -11.03
N VAL A 64 -4.77 -5.00 -10.04
CA VAL A 64 -3.54 -4.43 -9.48
C VAL A 64 -3.46 -4.71 -7.99
N PHE A 65 -2.30 -5.16 -7.53
CA PHE A 65 -1.99 -5.34 -6.13
C PHE A 65 -0.83 -4.41 -5.73
N LEU A 66 -1.10 -3.47 -4.81
CA LEU A 66 -0.09 -2.55 -4.27
C LEU A 66 0.39 -3.06 -2.91
N PRO A 67 1.63 -3.56 -2.81
CA PRO A 67 2.18 -4.11 -1.58
C PRO A 67 2.73 -3.02 -0.65
N GLY A 68 3.05 -3.41 0.59
CA GLY A 68 3.80 -2.60 1.55
C GLY A 68 5.23 -2.26 1.07
N GLY A 69 5.94 -1.42 1.82
CA GLY A 69 7.31 -1.02 1.49
C GLY A 69 7.77 0.25 2.21
N VAL A 70 8.78 0.91 1.63
CA VAL A 70 9.35 2.18 2.11
C VAL A 70 8.33 3.32 2.03
N ASP A 71 8.62 4.45 2.66
CA ASP A 71 7.74 5.61 2.72
C ASP A 71 7.41 6.18 1.33
N MET A 72 6.24 6.81 1.22
CA MET A 72 5.95 7.67 0.08
C MET A 72 6.72 8.97 0.17
N ASP A 73 7.27 9.43 -0.96
CA ASP A 73 7.90 10.74 -1.04
C ASP A 73 6.85 11.85 -0.81
N PRO A 74 7.03 12.73 0.19
CA PRO A 74 6.09 13.80 0.49
C PRO A 74 5.83 14.76 -0.66
N SER A 75 6.76 14.89 -1.61
CA SER A 75 6.54 15.68 -2.83
C SER A 75 5.36 15.17 -3.66
N SER A 76 5.01 13.89 -3.56
CA SER A 76 3.87 13.27 -4.24
C SER A 76 2.53 13.83 -3.77
N TYR A 77 2.44 14.34 -2.55
CA TYR A 77 1.27 15.03 -1.98
C TYR A 77 1.55 16.49 -1.58
N ARG A 78 2.56 17.12 -2.22
CA ARG A 78 2.88 18.56 -2.14
C ARG A 78 3.34 19.02 -0.75
N GLU A 79 3.94 18.15 0.01
CA GLU A 79 4.57 18.49 1.30
C GLU A 79 6.10 18.40 1.20
N SER A 80 6.79 19.12 2.08
CA SER A 80 8.24 19.01 2.24
C SER A 80 8.57 17.77 3.08
N LYS A 81 9.65 17.08 2.76
CA LYS A 81 10.12 15.92 3.53
C LYS A 81 10.60 16.36 4.92
N LEU A 82 10.00 15.79 5.97
CA LEU A 82 10.41 15.96 7.36
C LEU A 82 11.56 15.02 7.71
N ALA A 83 12.29 15.31 8.78
CA ALA A 83 13.40 14.48 9.25
C ALA A 83 12.97 13.07 9.71
N VAL A 84 11.72 12.94 10.13
CA VAL A 84 11.10 11.67 10.56
C VAL A 84 10.67 10.77 9.40
N CYS A 85 10.55 11.30 8.18
CA CYS A 85 10.23 10.52 7.00
C CYS A 85 11.42 9.64 6.61
N GLY A 86 11.18 8.36 6.48
CA GLY A 86 12.19 7.36 6.15
C GLY A 86 12.67 7.38 4.70
N PRO A 87 13.32 6.30 4.23
CA PRO A 87 13.69 6.15 2.83
C PRO A 87 12.48 6.16 1.92
N THR A 88 12.61 6.79 0.74
CA THR A 88 11.56 6.88 -0.28
C THR A 88 12.03 6.28 -1.61
N ASP A 89 11.09 5.87 -2.46
CA ASP A 89 11.36 5.37 -3.82
C ASP A 89 10.50 6.15 -4.85
N PRO A 90 10.97 7.31 -5.34
CA PRO A 90 10.19 8.14 -6.26
C PRO A 90 9.85 7.46 -7.60
N ASP A 91 10.66 6.51 -8.06
CA ASP A 91 10.35 5.73 -9.27
C ASP A 91 9.16 4.79 -9.02
N ARG A 92 9.09 4.20 -7.83
CA ARG A 92 7.95 3.40 -7.38
C ARG A 92 6.69 4.24 -7.21
N ASP A 93 6.80 5.39 -6.51
CA ASP A 93 5.67 6.32 -6.32
C ASP A 93 5.05 6.71 -7.65
N ARG A 94 5.88 7.09 -8.64
CA ARG A 94 5.41 7.47 -9.97
C ARG A 94 4.63 6.34 -10.65
N VAL A 95 5.16 5.12 -10.62
CA VAL A 95 4.54 3.95 -11.26
C VAL A 95 3.22 3.60 -10.56
N GLU A 96 3.24 3.51 -9.23
CA GLU A 96 2.04 3.12 -8.46
C GLU A 96 0.93 4.17 -8.54
N ILE A 97 1.25 5.47 -8.48
CA ILE A 97 0.28 6.56 -8.68
C ILE A 97 -0.38 6.46 -10.07
N ALA A 98 0.40 6.16 -11.11
CA ALA A 98 -0.13 5.98 -12.46
C ALA A 98 -1.08 4.77 -12.53
N LEU A 99 -0.68 3.63 -11.98
CA LEU A 99 -1.50 2.42 -11.95
C LEU A 99 -2.82 2.65 -11.20
N VAL A 100 -2.78 3.33 -10.04
CA VAL A 100 -3.99 3.66 -9.28
C VAL A 100 -4.93 4.53 -10.10
N ARG A 101 -4.42 5.59 -10.71
CA ARG A 101 -5.25 6.51 -11.52
C ARG A 101 -5.91 5.80 -12.67
N TRP A 102 -5.18 4.96 -13.39
CA TRP A 102 -5.75 4.14 -14.46
C TRP A 102 -6.76 3.13 -13.94
N ALA A 103 -6.46 2.46 -12.82
CA ALA A 103 -7.39 1.50 -12.23
C ALA A 103 -8.71 2.16 -11.79
N MET A 104 -8.65 3.36 -11.19
CA MET A 104 -9.84 4.13 -10.84
C MET A 104 -10.63 4.59 -12.07
N GLU A 105 -9.96 5.06 -13.13
CA GLU A 105 -10.58 5.49 -14.39
C GLU A 105 -11.23 4.32 -15.12
N ASP A 106 -10.52 3.21 -15.26
CA ASP A 106 -10.93 2.01 -16.01
C ASP A 106 -11.81 1.06 -15.15
N ARG A 107 -11.97 1.33 -13.84
CA ARG A 107 -12.62 0.45 -12.84
C ARG A 107 -11.99 -0.94 -12.77
N THR A 108 -10.68 -1.01 -12.94
CA THR A 108 -9.92 -2.25 -12.77
C THR A 108 -9.82 -2.59 -11.28
N PRO A 109 -10.08 -3.84 -10.87
CA PRO A 109 -9.92 -4.25 -9.47
C PRO A 109 -8.54 -3.89 -8.92
N LEU A 110 -8.51 -3.26 -7.73
CA LEU A 110 -7.29 -2.86 -7.05
C LEU A 110 -7.37 -3.27 -5.58
N LEU A 111 -6.33 -3.94 -5.11
CA LEU A 111 -6.09 -4.22 -3.69
C LEU A 111 -4.83 -3.52 -3.24
N ALA A 112 -4.92 -2.79 -2.15
CA ALA A 112 -3.82 -2.03 -1.55
C ALA A 112 -3.59 -2.47 -0.10
N VAL A 113 -2.32 -2.71 0.27
CA VAL A 113 -1.95 -3.15 1.62
C VAL A 113 -0.84 -2.26 2.17
N CYS A 114 -0.98 -1.82 3.44
CA CYS A 114 0.01 -1.00 4.15
C CYS A 114 0.34 0.27 3.33
N ARG A 115 1.59 0.44 2.87
CA ARG A 115 1.98 1.54 1.97
C ARG A 115 1.05 1.66 0.75
N GLY A 116 0.52 0.56 0.22
CA GLY A 116 -0.42 0.60 -0.90
C GLY A 116 -1.67 1.43 -0.62
N VAL A 117 -2.21 1.39 0.61
CA VAL A 117 -3.35 2.24 1.04
C VAL A 117 -2.97 3.72 1.00
N GLN A 118 -1.75 4.05 1.40
CA GLN A 118 -1.22 5.41 1.37
C GLN A 118 -1.11 5.92 -0.07
N VAL A 119 -0.58 5.08 -0.98
CA VAL A 119 -0.50 5.39 -2.42
C VAL A 119 -1.89 5.60 -3.02
N LEU A 120 -2.85 4.74 -2.69
CA LEU A 120 -4.23 4.87 -3.14
C LEU A 120 -4.81 6.23 -2.73
N ASN A 121 -4.66 6.60 -1.45
CA ASN A 121 -5.12 7.88 -0.94
C ASN A 121 -4.48 9.08 -1.65
N VAL A 122 -3.15 9.07 -1.80
CA VAL A 122 -2.40 10.15 -2.45
C VAL A 122 -2.75 10.26 -3.94
N ALA A 123 -2.82 9.15 -4.66
CA ALA A 123 -3.17 9.12 -6.08
C ALA A 123 -4.57 9.66 -6.35
N ALA A 124 -5.49 9.45 -5.40
CA ALA A 124 -6.87 9.97 -5.41
C ALA A 124 -6.98 11.43 -4.92
N GLY A 125 -5.88 12.05 -4.43
CA GLY A 125 -5.82 13.47 -4.04
C GLY A 125 -5.79 13.73 -2.53
N GLY A 126 -5.59 12.71 -1.71
CA GLY A 126 -5.39 12.82 -0.27
C GLY A 126 -3.95 13.12 0.13
N THR A 127 -3.69 13.19 1.44
CA THR A 127 -2.35 13.43 2.03
C THR A 127 -2.07 12.45 3.16
N LEU A 128 -0.81 12.44 3.65
CA LEU A 128 -0.35 11.52 4.69
C LEU A 128 0.24 12.27 5.89
N TYR A 129 0.13 11.68 7.07
CA TYR A 129 1.06 11.93 8.15
C TYR A 129 2.38 11.24 7.80
N GLN A 130 3.48 11.98 7.87
CA GLN A 130 4.82 11.45 7.59
C GLN A 130 5.36 10.62 8.75
N ASP A 131 4.78 10.80 9.94
CA ASP A 131 5.03 10.02 11.14
C ASP A 131 3.82 10.09 12.07
N LEU A 132 3.52 8.99 12.76
CA LEU A 132 2.36 8.85 13.64
C LEU A 132 2.70 9.01 15.12
N GLU A 133 3.98 9.21 15.50
CA GLU A 133 4.36 9.31 16.92
C GLU A 133 3.63 10.43 17.65
N HIS A 134 3.33 11.53 16.95
CA HIS A 134 2.72 12.72 17.54
C HIS A 134 1.54 13.26 16.70
N TRP A 135 0.85 12.41 15.94
CA TRP A 135 -0.24 12.86 15.07
C TRP A 135 -1.53 13.25 15.81
N THR A 136 -1.69 12.76 17.04
CA THR A 136 -2.79 13.04 17.96
C THR A 136 -2.28 13.16 19.40
N GLU A 137 -3.14 13.57 20.36
CA GLU A 137 -2.79 13.70 21.78
C GLU A 137 -2.57 12.35 22.48
N ASP A 138 -3.23 11.28 22.01
CA ASP A 138 -3.17 9.93 22.60
C ASP A 138 -2.99 8.87 21.48
N PRO A 139 -1.82 8.85 20.79
CA PRO A 139 -1.56 7.90 19.74
C PRO A 139 -1.30 6.50 20.32
N ILE A 140 -1.81 5.46 19.64
CA ILE A 140 -1.33 4.10 19.90
C ILE A 140 -0.11 3.80 19.03
N LYS A 141 0.63 2.74 19.39
CA LYS A 141 1.75 2.28 18.56
C LYS A 141 1.24 1.56 17.31
N HIS A 142 1.80 1.91 16.13
CA HIS A 142 1.50 1.29 14.84
C HIS A 142 2.71 0.60 14.21
N ASP A 143 3.91 0.86 14.70
CA ASP A 143 5.19 0.48 14.10
C ASP A 143 5.88 -0.69 14.82
N TYR A 144 5.22 -1.82 14.91
CA TYR A 144 5.76 -3.04 15.54
C TYR A 144 6.74 -3.76 14.60
N TRP A 145 7.99 -3.31 14.58
CA TRP A 145 9.00 -3.82 13.66
C TRP A 145 9.67 -5.12 14.13
N PRO A 146 10.01 -6.06 13.21
CA PRO A 146 10.81 -7.23 13.55
C PRO A 146 12.19 -6.91 14.13
N SER A 147 12.78 -5.77 13.78
CA SER A 147 14.03 -5.27 14.36
C SER A 147 13.92 -4.94 15.86
N GLU A 148 12.71 -4.74 16.37
CA GLU A 148 12.40 -4.51 17.79
C GLU A 148 11.99 -5.80 18.52
N GLY A 149 12.08 -6.96 17.86
CA GLY A 149 11.74 -8.26 18.42
C GLY A 149 10.31 -8.72 18.22
N HIS A 150 9.51 -7.99 17.46
CA HIS A 150 8.14 -8.38 17.11
C HIS A 150 8.09 -9.38 15.95
N HIS A 151 7.15 -10.30 15.98
CA HIS A 151 6.89 -11.18 14.83
C HIS A 151 5.95 -10.48 13.84
N ARG A 152 6.15 -10.70 12.54
CA ARG A 152 5.29 -10.05 11.51
C ARG A 152 3.83 -10.46 11.59
N ASP A 153 3.55 -11.58 12.22
CA ASP A 153 2.20 -12.14 12.37
C ASP A 153 1.59 -11.82 13.76
N ASP A 154 2.29 -11.03 14.61
CA ASP A 154 1.76 -10.62 15.91
C ASP A 154 0.54 -9.71 15.72
N LEU A 155 -0.57 -10.08 16.32
CA LEU A 155 -1.77 -9.24 16.37
C LEU A 155 -1.61 -8.26 17.54
N VAL A 156 -1.49 -6.97 17.23
CA VAL A 156 -0.96 -5.97 18.18
C VAL A 156 -1.97 -4.92 18.62
N HIS A 157 -2.95 -4.59 17.79
CA HIS A 157 -4.05 -3.70 18.17
C HIS A 157 -5.36 -4.07 17.45
N GLU A 158 -6.46 -3.53 17.94
CA GLU A 158 -7.76 -3.67 17.30
C GLU A 158 -7.96 -2.62 16.21
N ILE A 159 -8.78 -2.98 15.23
CA ILE A 159 -9.43 -2.05 14.32
C ILE A 159 -10.94 -2.21 14.43
N ARG A 160 -11.68 -1.15 14.13
CA ARG A 160 -13.13 -1.18 13.99
C ARG A 160 -13.49 -1.12 12.51
N VAL A 161 -14.02 -2.23 11.98
CA VAL A 161 -14.51 -2.33 10.59
C VAL A 161 -15.92 -1.72 10.52
N GLU A 162 -16.10 -0.74 9.64
CA GLU A 162 -17.34 0.01 9.46
C GLU A 162 -18.41 -0.81 8.75
N ARG A 163 -19.67 -0.69 9.23
CA ARG A 163 -20.81 -1.38 8.64
C ARG A 163 -21.15 -0.84 7.25
N GLY A 164 -21.62 -1.73 6.37
CA GLY A 164 -22.05 -1.36 5.01
C GLY A 164 -20.91 -1.18 4.01
N THR A 165 -19.69 -1.52 4.38
CA THR A 165 -18.50 -1.49 3.54
C THR A 165 -18.24 -2.84 2.87
N GLN A 166 -17.44 -2.86 1.80
CA GLN A 166 -16.97 -4.09 1.18
C GLN A 166 -16.11 -4.89 2.17
N LEU A 167 -15.24 -4.22 2.92
CA LEU A 167 -14.41 -4.85 3.95
C LEU A 167 -15.29 -5.58 4.97
N ALA A 168 -16.39 -4.96 5.43
CA ALA A 168 -17.33 -5.60 6.36
C ALA A 168 -18.04 -6.82 5.74
N SER A 169 -18.26 -6.83 4.44
CA SER A 169 -18.84 -8.02 3.75
C SER A 169 -17.88 -9.20 3.70
N ILE A 170 -16.55 -8.95 3.78
CA ILE A 170 -15.50 -9.97 3.72
C ILE A 170 -15.11 -10.45 5.12
N MET A 171 -14.85 -9.53 6.04
CA MET A 171 -14.30 -9.82 7.37
C MET A 171 -15.35 -9.83 8.49
N GLY A 172 -16.55 -9.28 8.25
CA GLY A 172 -17.51 -8.93 9.28
C GLY A 172 -17.31 -7.49 9.78
N ALA A 173 -18.39 -6.86 10.25
CA ALA A 173 -18.32 -5.53 10.85
C ALA A 173 -18.00 -5.61 12.36
N GLY A 174 -17.34 -4.60 12.91
CA GLY A 174 -16.99 -4.49 14.32
C GLY A 174 -15.50 -4.65 14.58
N ALA A 175 -15.14 -5.03 15.81
CA ALA A 175 -13.75 -5.16 16.22
C ALA A 175 -13.05 -6.37 15.57
N SER A 176 -11.82 -6.16 15.12
CA SER A 176 -10.92 -7.20 14.64
C SER A 176 -9.50 -6.85 15.06
N THR A 177 -8.72 -7.83 15.50
CA THR A 177 -7.32 -7.60 15.86
C THR A 177 -6.42 -7.81 14.65
N VAL A 178 -5.45 -6.92 14.46
CA VAL A 178 -4.57 -6.91 13.30
C VAL A 178 -3.10 -6.80 13.68
N ASN A 179 -2.22 -7.19 12.76
CA ASN A 179 -0.81 -6.82 12.81
C ASN A 179 -0.61 -5.41 12.26
N SER A 180 0.41 -4.71 12.73
CA SER A 180 0.71 -3.33 12.32
C SER A 180 2.22 -3.10 12.26
N MET A 181 2.69 -2.56 11.13
CA MET A 181 4.11 -2.28 10.88
C MET A 181 4.23 -1.04 9.97
N HIS A 182 3.72 0.10 10.43
CA HIS A 182 3.81 1.36 9.68
C HIS A 182 3.90 2.54 10.65
N HIS A 183 4.59 3.59 10.23
CA HIS A 183 4.67 4.85 10.96
C HIS A 183 4.09 6.03 10.17
N GLN A 184 3.68 5.81 8.91
CA GLN A 184 2.91 6.78 8.12
C GLN A 184 1.44 6.37 8.09
N GLY A 185 0.53 7.35 7.96
CA GLY A 185 -0.91 7.11 7.91
C GLY A 185 -1.67 8.16 7.11
N VAL A 186 -2.95 7.90 6.84
CA VAL A 186 -3.84 8.82 6.13
C VAL A 186 -4.09 10.06 6.98
N LYS A 187 -3.76 11.26 6.44
CA LYS A 187 -4.00 12.57 7.07
C LYS A 187 -5.28 13.21 6.54
N ALA A 188 -5.30 13.51 5.26
CA ALA A 188 -6.52 13.94 4.58
C ALA A 188 -6.97 12.83 3.64
N LEU A 189 -8.17 12.31 3.87
CA LEU A 189 -8.76 11.30 3.00
C LEU A 189 -9.15 11.93 1.67
N ALA A 190 -8.84 11.24 0.57
CA ALA A 190 -9.23 11.66 -0.76
C ALA A 190 -10.77 11.69 -0.92
N PRO A 191 -11.35 12.68 -1.62
CA PRO A 191 -12.81 12.84 -1.71
C PRO A 191 -13.58 11.67 -2.37
N SER A 192 -12.88 10.86 -3.18
CA SER A 192 -13.45 9.70 -3.87
C SER A 192 -13.36 8.41 -3.07
N LEU A 193 -12.75 8.44 -1.88
CA LEU A 193 -12.60 7.28 -1.01
C LEU A 193 -13.47 7.41 0.23
N VAL A 194 -13.89 6.28 0.77
CA VAL A 194 -14.57 6.21 2.07
C VAL A 194 -13.75 5.35 3.04
N PRO A 195 -13.66 5.72 4.32
CA PRO A 195 -12.97 4.90 5.29
C PRO A 195 -13.81 3.67 5.61
N ASN A 196 -13.16 2.51 5.70
CA ASN A 196 -13.83 1.24 6.03
C ASN A 196 -13.30 0.59 7.30
N ALA A 197 -12.19 1.09 7.86
CA ALA A 197 -11.66 0.67 9.15
C ALA A 197 -10.92 1.81 9.86
N TYR A 198 -11.01 1.81 11.21
CA TYR A 198 -10.31 2.75 12.08
C TYR A 198 -9.61 2.04 13.22
N ALA A 199 -8.43 2.52 13.60
CA ALA A 199 -7.77 2.17 14.85
C ALA A 199 -8.45 2.86 16.06
N PRO A 200 -8.15 2.44 17.32
CA PRO A 200 -8.76 3.04 18.52
C PRO A 200 -8.45 4.52 18.71
N ASP A 201 -7.29 4.99 18.24
CA ASP A 201 -6.89 6.41 18.27
C ASP A 201 -7.54 7.25 17.15
N GLY A 202 -8.37 6.63 16.30
CA GLY A 202 -9.09 7.28 15.21
C GLY A 202 -8.36 7.32 13.87
N LEU A 203 -7.15 6.73 13.78
CA LEU A 203 -6.44 6.63 12.51
C LEU A 203 -7.24 5.79 11.51
N ILE A 204 -7.29 6.25 10.25
CA ILE A 204 -7.88 5.47 9.16
C ILE A 204 -6.92 4.34 8.79
N GLU A 205 -7.35 3.10 8.98
CA GLU A 205 -6.60 1.88 8.70
C GLU A 205 -7.01 1.20 7.39
N GLY A 206 -8.19 1.53 6.90
CA GLY A 206 -8.68 0.99 5.64
C GLY A 206 -9.57 1.96 4.90
N VAL A 207 -9.54 1.89 3.57
CA VAL A 207 -10.35 2.71 2.66
C VAL A 207 -10.88 1.88 1.51
N GLU A 208 -11.99 2.32 0.92
CA GLU A 208 -12.55 1.76 -0.31
C GLU A 208 -13.16 2.87 -1.17
N GLY A 209 -13.39 2.60 -2.47
CA GLY A 209 -13.97 3.55 -3.41
C GLY A 209 -14.46 2.91 -4.69
#